data_6175399b4459a128d27df1ff5a5fb6b8
#
_entry.id   6175399b4459a128d27df1ff5a5fb6b8
#
_cell.length_a   1.000
_cell.length_b   1.000
_cell.length_c   1.000
_cell.angle_alpha   90.00
_cell.angle_beta   90.00
_cell.angle_gamma   90.00
#
_symmetry.space_group_name_H-M   'P 1'
#
loop_
_entity.id
_entity.type
_entity.pdbx_description
1 polymer ?
#
loop_
_entity_poly.entity_id
_entity_poly.type
_entity_poly.pdbx_seq_one_letter_code
_entity_poly.pdbx_strand_id
1 'polypeptide(L)'
;MFAVAVGLCAVLIARRVARNGHLRRRAMRQAAFRRWLEHRVEADPETDRDLCDAPDCGPADAAEAVLHLLRTVGGTRAERLVSLTVECGLEQRLIRATRDGVRGARMCALRVLGYLDTQASLSCIAEWLDSRDSYVRLTAAHAMVRRRSHGHLNDVVRAFLQTFPSNHQGLGALLAGYGRYGTPRIEAMIRRADDPVAITAGLQALALLMPPRTTLDLAALAAHADPRVRAAAIALSCVTQHDGPAEPVALGLRDADVGVRISAAKTACELRRADFLPALHDLTRDPSLWVRYWAYRAVGATGGTGTQFLATLSRTDPLAADVILETESGYV
;
A
#
# COMPACT_ATOMS: atom_id res chain seq x y z
N MET A 1 -13.58 26.41 -52.31
CA MET A 1 -13.97 25.50 -51.21
C MET A 1 -13.37 24.11 -51.35
N PHE A 2 -13.53 23.41 -52.51
CA PHE A 2 -13.04 22.03 -52.71
C PHE A 2 -11.51 21.91 -52.60
N ALA A 3 -10.71 22.80 -53.15
CA ALA A 3 -9.25 22.80 -53.11
C ALA A 3 -8.70 22.96 -51.68
N VAL A 4 -9.36 23.76 -50.84
CA VAL A 4 -8.97 23.95 -49.42
C VAL A 4 -9.26 22.66 -48.61
N ALA A 5 -10.39 22.00 -48.87
CA ALA A 5 -10.72 20.72 -48.21
C ALA A 5 -9.74 19.61 -48.58
N VAL A 6 -9.34 19.51 -49.84
CA VAL A 6 -8.35 18.53 -50.32
C VAL A 6 -6.97 18.80 -49.71
N GLY A 7 -6.56 20.07 -49.62
CA GLY A 7 -5.32 20.45 -48.97
C GLY A 7 -5.31 20.11 -47.48
N LEU A 8 -6.40 20.36 -46.75
CA LEU A 8 -6.55 20.01 -45.33
C LEU A 8 -6.47 18.50 -45.09
N CYS A 9 -7.17 17.71 -45.95
CA CYS A 9 -7.11 16.26 -45.88
C CYS A 9 -5.69 15.73 -46.14
N ALA A 10 -4.97 16.27 -47.13
CA ALA A 10 -3.60 15.88 -47.40
C ALA A 10 -2.66 16.16 -46.24
N VAL A 11 -2.81 17.33 -45.58
CA VAL A 11 -2.04 17.68 -44.38
C VAL A 11 -2.36 16.76 -43.20
N LEU A 12 -3.63 16.43 -42.99
CA LEU A 12 -4.05 15.51 -41.93
C LEU A 12 -3.52 14.08 -42.18
N ILE A 13 -3.58 13.60 -43.40
CA ILE A 13 -3.02 12.29 -43.77
C ILE A 13 -1.51 12.27 -43.61
N ALA A 14 -0.80 13.31 -44.07
CA ALA A 14 0.64 13.41 -43.91
C ALA A 14 1.05 13.44 -42.43
N ARG A 15 0.34 14.21 -41.59
CA ARG A 15 0.54 14.22 -40.14
C ARG A 15 0.29 12.86 -39.49
N ARG A 16 -0.77 12.15 -39.94
CA ARG A 16 -1.10 10.80 -39.46
C ARG A 16 -0.03 9.79 -39.84
N VAL A 17 0.46 9.82 -41.07
CA VAL A 17 1.54 8.95 -41.58
C VAL A 17 2.84 9.22 -40.83
N ALA A 18 3.21 10.49 -40.69
CA ALA A 18 4.43 10.90 -39.95
C ALA A 18 4.35 10.45 -38.46
N ARG A 19 3.20 10.66 -37.81
CA ARG A 19 2.96 10.22 -36.45
C ARG A 19 3.03 8.69 -36.31
N ASN A 20 2.44 7.95 -37.23
CA ASN A 20 2.48 6.47 -37.26
C ASN A 20 3.91 5.97 -37.49
N GLY A 21 4.67 6.60 -38.38
CA GLY A 21 6.09 6.31 -38.62
C GLY A 21 6.94 6.55 -37.39
N HIS A 22 6.71 7.67 -36.68
CA HIS A 22 7.40 7.99 -35.43
C HIS A 22 7.06 6.97 -34.32
N LEU A 23 5.79 6.62 -34.16
CA LEU A 23 5.36 5.63 -33.17
C LEU A 23 5.96 4.23 -33.45
N ARG A 24 6.00 3.81 -34.72
CA ARG A 24 6.65 2.54 -35.11
C ARG A 24 8.13 2.52 -34.79
N ARG A 25 8.86 3.60 -35.13
CA ARG A 25 10.30 3.74 -34.83
C ARG A 25 10.56 3.74 -33.31
N ARG A 26 9.69 4.40 -32.54
CA ARG A 26 9.73 4.40 -31.08
C ARG A 26 9.53 2.98 -30.51
N ALA A 27 8.49 2.27 -30.98
CA ALA A 27 8.21 0.89 -30.57
C ALA A 27 9.36 -0.07 -30.91
N MET A 28 9.98 0.09 -32.10
CA MET A 28 11.14 -0.72 -32.48
C MET A 28 12.35 -0.46 -31.58
N ARG A 29 12.66 0.80 -31.24
CA ARG A 29 13.76 1.14 -30.33
C ARG A 29 13.51 0.62 -28.93
N GLN A 30 12.29 0.77 -28.41
CA GLN A 30 11.90 0.21 -27.12
C GLN A 30 12.02 -1.31 -27.09
N ALA A 31 11.56 -1.99 -28.13
CA ALA A 31 11.67 -3.45 -28.26
C ALA A 31 13.15 -3.92 -28.38
N ALA A 32 14.00 -3.16 -29.09
CA ALA A 32 15.43 -3.46 -29.19
C ALA A 32 16.11 -3.30 -27.83
N PHE A 33 15.84 -2.20 -27.13
CA PHE A 33 16.39 -1.95 -25.78
C PHE A 33 15.92 -3.00 -24.77
N ARG A 34 14.65 -3.40 -24.81
CA ARG A 34 14.12 -4.46 -23.95
C ARG A 34 14.83 -5.79 -24.21
N ARG A 35 14.98 -6.21 -25.47
CA ARG A 35 15.69 -7.45 -25.83
C ARG A 35 17.16 -7.43 -25.40
N TRP A 36 17.78 -6.26 -25.53
CA TRP A 36 19.16 -6.06 -25.07
C TRP A 36 19.25 -6.26 -23.54
N LEU A 37 18.31 -5.67 -22.75
CA LEU A 37 18.24 -5.90 -21.30
C LEU A 37 17.98 -7.36 -20.96
N GLU A 38 17.01 -8.01 -21.62
CA GLU A 38 16.68 -9.43 -21.41
C GLU A 38 17.92 -10.32 -21.60
N HIS A 39 18.65 -10.12 -22.69
CA HIS A 39 19.88 -10.86 -22.97
C HIS A 39 20.95 -10.62 -21.89
N ARG A 40 21.14 -9.38 -21.46
CA ARG A 40 22.15 -8.98 -20.48
C ARG A 40 21.81 -9.46 -19.05
N VAL A 41 20.55 -9.57 -18.70
CA VAL A 41 20.11 -10.12 -17.42
C VAL A 41 20.38 -11.62 -17.32
N GLU A 42 20.39 -12.32 -18.48
CA GLU A 42 20.65 -13.76 -18.56
C GLU A 42 22.14 -14.11 -18.75
N ALA A 43 22.94 -13.18 -19.27
CA ALA A 43 24.36 -13.37 -19.51
C ALA A 43 25.18 -13.39 -18.19
N ASP A 44 26.31 -14.11 -18.23
CA ASP A 44 27.25 -14.15 -17.12
C ASP A 44 27.93 -12.77 -16.97
N PRO A 45 27.89 -12.17 -15.77
CA PRO A 45 28.49 -10.85 -15.49
C PRO A 45 29.98 -10.75 -15.79
N GLU A 46 30.73 -11.87 -15.72
CA GLU A 46 32.18 -11.88 -15.95
C GLU A 46 32.54 -11.83 -17.45
N THR A 47 31.67 -12.37 -18.30
CA THR A 47 31.91 -12.44 -19.74
C THR A 47 31.34 -11.24 -20.51
N ASP A 48 30.38 -10.54 -19.93
CA ASP A 48 29.58 -9.50 -20.61
C ASP A 48 29.89 -8.09 -20.07
N ARG A 49 31.14 -7.63 -20.25
CA ARG A 49 31.62 -6.33 -19.73
C ARG A 49 31.37 -5.14 -20.66
N ASP A 50 31.04 -5.36 -21.93
CA ASP A 50 30.90 -4.26 -22.89
C ASP A 50 29.47 -3.72 -22.91
N LEU A 51 29.23 -2.64 -22.13
CA LEU A 51 27.95 -1.95 -22.02
C LEU A 51 27.77 -0.85 -23.08
N CYS A 52 28.76 -0.66 -23.97
CA CYS A 52 28.75 0.40 -24.99
C CYS A 52 27.68 0.17 -26.07
N ASP A 53 27.17 -1.03 -26.21
CA ASP A 53 26.21 -1.43 -27.26
C ASP A 53 24.73 -1.22 -26.89
N ALA A 54 24.42 -0.50 -25.82
CA ALA A 54 23.04 -0.25 -25.43
C ALA A 54 22.30 0.51 -26.55
N PRO A 55 21.22 -0.05 -27.11
CA PRO A 55 20.45 0.62 -28.16
C PRO A 55 19.93 1.98 -27.69
N ASP A 56 19.99 2.98 -28.56
CA ASP A 56 19.45 4.31 -28.27
C ASP A 56 17.95 4.24 -28.02
N CYS A 57 17.56 4.53 -26.78
CA CYS A 57 16.18 4.52 -26.33
C CYS A 57 15.94 5.75 -25.46
N GLY A 58 14.84 6.45 -25.71
CA GLY A 58 14.48 7.61 -24.87
C GLY A 58 14.30 7.20 -23.40
N PRO A 59 14.60 8.10 -22.44
CA PRO A 59 14.59 7.75 -21.00
C PRO A 59 13.22 7.23 -20.51
N ALA A 60 12.11 7.76 -21.04
CA ALA A 60 10.78 7.27 -20.70
C ALA A 60 10.52 5.85 -21.22
N ASP A 61 10.95 5.55 -22.44
CA ASP A 61 10.77 4.24 -23.05
C ASP A 61 11.72 3.20 -22.42
N ALA A 62 12.92 3.62 -22.06
CA ALA A 62 13.86 2.80 -21.30
C ALA A 62 13.31 2.50 -19.89
N ALA A 63 12.76 3.50 -19.20
CA ALA A 63 12.12 3.33 -17.91
C ALA A 63 10.95 2.32 -17.99
N GLU A 64 10.14 2.42 -19.03
CA GLU A 64 9.01 1.51 -19.23
C GLU A 64 9.48 0.07 -19.50
N ALA A 65 10.55 -0.12 -20.28
CA ALA A 65 11.17 -1.42 -20.51
C ALA A 65 11.70 -2.04 -19.19
N VAL A 66 12.45 -1.27 -18.40
CA VAL A 66 12.94 -1.71 -17.07
C VAL A 66 11.76 -2.09 -16.15
N LEU A 67 10.72 -1.25 -16.05
CA LEU A 67 9.54 -1.54 -15.23
C LEU A 67 8.78 -2.78 -15.69
N HIS A 68 8.73 -3.02 -17.00
CA HIS A 68 8.12 -4.24 -17.55
C HIS A 68 8.89 -5.47 -17.08
N LEU A 69 10.20 -5.48 -17.24
CA LEU A 69 11.07 -6.59 -16.83
C LEU A 69 11.03 -6.82 -15.33
N LEU A 70 11.08 -5.78 -14.50
CA LEU A 70 10.98 -5.89 -13.04
C LEU A 70 9.67 -6.54 -12.54
N ARG A 71 8.62 -6.59 -13.39
CA ARG A 71 7.38 -7.30 -13.08
C ARG A 71 7.42 -8.78 -13.45
N THR A 72 8.31 -9.17 -14.36
CA THR A 72 8.38 -10.53 -14.91
C THR A 72 9.55 -11.33 -14.37
N VAL A 73 10.61 -10.65 -13.92
CA VAL A 73 11.78 -11.29 -13.34
C VAL A 73 11.81 -11.14 -11.83
N GLY A 74 12.38 -12.13 -11.12
CA GLY A 74 12.53 -12.11 -9.67
C GLY A 74 13.93 -12.53 -9.23
N GLY A 75 14.22 -12.43 -7.94
CA GLY A 75 15.48 -12.87 -7.34
C GLY A 75 16.71 -12.20 -7.96
N THR A 76 17.76 -12.98 -8.18
CA THR A 76 19.06 -12.51 -8.71
C THR A 76 18.97 -11.82 -10.06
N ARG A 77 18.00 -12.21 -10.92
CA ARG A 77 17.77 -11.53 -12.21
C ARG A 77 17.26 -10.10 -12.03
N ALA A 78 16.40 -9.88 -11.06
CA ALA A 78 15.92 -8.51 -10.76
C ALA A 78 17.06 -7.66 -10.18
N GLU A 79 17.90 -8.20 -9.32
CA GLU A 79 19.10 -7.53 -8.80
C GLU A 79 20.07 -7.17 -9.95
N ARG A 80 20.31 -8.10 -10.87
CA ARG A 80 21.16 -7.85 -12.04
C ARG A 80 20.57 -6.76 -12.94
N LEU A 81 19.27 -6.75 -13.17
CA LEU A 81 18.58 -5.69 -13.93
C LEU A 81 18.76 -4.31 -13.29
N VAL A 82 18.67 -4.25 -11.95
CA VAL A 82 18.91 -3.02 -11.20
C VAL A 82 20.36 -2.54 -11.37
N SER A 83 21.34 -3.44 -11.21
CA SER A 83 22.79 -3.13 -11.42
C SER A 83 23.05 -2.64 -12.84
N LEU A 84 22.53 -3.33 -13.86
CA LEU A 84 22.65 -2.92 -15.27
C LEU A 84 22.08 -1.53 -15.52
N THR A 85 20.98 -1.15 -14.85
CA THR A 85 20.38 0.18 -14.98
C THR A 85 21.34 1.30 -14.52
N VAL A 86 22.16 1.00 -13.52
CA VAL A 86 23.21 1.93 -13.04
C VAL A 86 24.44 1.88 -13.94
N GLU A 87 24.94 0.70 -14.24
CA GLU A 87 26.15 0.44 -15.03
C GLU A 87 26.08 1.04 -16.44
N CYS A 88 24.92 0.94 -17.11
CA CYS A 88 24.72 1.52 -18.46
C CYS A 88 24.42 3.04 -18.44
N GLY A 89 24.55 3.71 -17.29
CA GLY A 89 24.32 5.16 -17.16
C GLY A 89 22.85 5.60 -17.31
N LEU A 90 21.90 4.66 -17.29
CA LEU A 90 20.48 4.99 -17.41
C LEU A 90 19.99 5.77 -16.19
N GLU A 91 20.54 5.55 -15.01
CA GLU A 91 20.19 6.31 -13.80
C GLU A 91 20.29 7.83 -14.02
N GLN A 92 21.43 8.33 -14.53
CA GLN A 92 21.63 9.77 -14.78
C GLN A 92 20.68 10.30 -15.85
N ARG A 93 20.37 9.48 -16.85
CA ARG A 93 19.38 9.83 -17.88
C ARG A 93 17.97 9.93 -17.29
N LEU A 94 17.60 9.05 -16.35
CA LEU A 94 16.33 9.08 -15.64
C LEU A 94 16.24 10.28 -14.70
N ILE A 95 17.30 10.58 -13.94
CA ILE A 95 17.35 11.78 -13.08
C ILE A 95 17.13 13.05 -13.91
N ARG A 96 17.77 13.19 -15.05
CA ARG A 96 17.53 14.32 -15.98
C ARG A 96 16.09 14.33 -16.48
N ALA A 97 15.54 13.17 -16.84
CA ALA A 97 14.15 13.06 -17.32
C ALA A 97 13.09 13.43 -16.25
N THR A 98 13.42 13.37 -14.96
CA THR A 98 12.51 13.88 -13.92
C THR A 98 12.41 15.41 -13.96
N ARG A 99 13.44 16.12 -14.39
CA ARG A 99 13.48 17.60 -14.46
C ARG A 99 12.95 18.12 -15.79
N ASP A 100 13.43 17.59 -16.90
CA ASP A 100 13.19 18.11 -18.25
C ASP A 100 12.03 17.42 -18.97
N GLY A 101 11.56 16.29 -18.45
CA GLY A 101 10.54 15.46 -19.08
C GLY A 101 9.09 15.94 -18.82
N VAL A 102 8.20 15.54 -19.74
CA VAL A 102 6.75 15.66 -19.53
C VAL A 102 6.32 14.79 -18.33
N ARG A 103 5.18 15.12 -17.70
CA ARG A 103 4.67 14.43 -16.49
C ARG A 103 4.77 12.90 -16.56
N GLY A 104 4.35 12.28 -17.67
CA GLY A 104 4.39 10.82 -17.83
C GLY A 104 5.82 10.25 -17.78
N ALA A 105 6.77 10.89 -18.46
CA ALA A 105 8.20 10.52 -18.43
C ALA A 105 8.79 10.65 -17.04
N ARG A 106 8.46 11.75 -16.35
CA ARG A 106 8.86 11.99 -14.95
C ARG A 106 8.38 10.90 -14.02
N MET A 107 7.10 10.53 -14.09
CA MET A 107 6.53 9.47 -13.27
C MET A 107 7.19 8.11 -13.57
N CYS A 108 7.41 7.75 -14.84
CA CYS A 108 8.12 6.53 -15.19
C CYS A 108 9.55 6.51 -14.64
N ALA A 109 10.27 7.62 -14.77
CA ALA A 109 11.63 7.77 -14.24
C ALA A 109 11.65 7.58 -12.70
N LEU A 110 10.80 8.28 -11.96
CA LEU A 110 10.69 8.15 -10.49
C LEU A 110 10.38 6.72 -10.06
N ARG A 111 9.53 6.01 -10.82
CA ARG A 111 9.20 4.61 -10.52
C ARG A 111 10.42 3.68 -10.64
N VAL A 112 11.28 3.88 -11.65
CA VAL A 112 12.52 3.10 -11.81
C VAL A 112 13.53 3.48 -10.74
N LEU A 113 13.74 4.78 -10.49
CA LEU A 113 14.65 5.28 -9.46
C LEU A 113 14.33 4.70 -8.08
N GLY A 114 13.04 4.38 -7.79
CA GLY A 114 12.63 3.71 -6.56
C GLY A 114 13.13 2.27 -6.40
N TYR A 115 13.70 1.65 -7.43
CA TYR A 115 14.35 0.34 -7.34
C TYR A 115 15.86 0.44 -7.16
N LEU A 116 16.46 1.62 -7.46
CA LEU A 116 17.91 1.81 -7.43
C LEU A 116 18.36 2.15 -6.01
N ASP A 117 19.41 1.49 -5.52
CA ASP A 117 19.97 1.76 -4.20
C ASP A 117 21.19 2.67 -4.26
N THR A 118 21.01 3.86 -4.84
CA THR A 118 22.05 4.89 -4.95
C THR A 118 21.63 6.17 -4.22
N GLN A 119 22.60 6.93 -3.73
CA GLN A 119 22.32 8.21 -3.07
C GLN A 119 21.74 9.23 -4.07
N ALA A 120 22.17 9.19 -5.34
CA ALA A 120 21.68 10.08 -6.38
C ALA A 120 20.18 9.89 -6.65
N SER A 121 19.73 8.64 -6.77
CA SER A 121 18.30 8.32 -6.94
C SER A 121 17.49 8.71 -5.70
N LEU A 122 18.03 8.50 -4.48
CA LEU A 122 17.38 8.89 -3.24
C LEU A 122 17.14 10.40 -3.19
N SER A 123 18.19 11.18 -3.39
CA SER A 123 18.10 12.65 -3.37
C SER A 123 17.13 13.16 -4.43
N CYS A 124 17.16 12.58 -5.64
CA CYS A 124 16.23 12.92 -6.69
C CYS A 124 14.77 12.64 -6.32
N ILE A 125 14.47 11.47 -5.75
CA ILE A 125 13.10 11.14 -5.34
C ILE A 125 12.63 12.09 -4.23
N ALA A 126 13.51 12.41 -3.26
CA ALA A 126 13.17 13.29 -2.14
C ALA A 126 12.76 14.70 -2.61
N GLU A 127 13.42 15.26 -3.64
CA GLU A 127 13.05 16.56 -4.25
C GLU A 127 11.59 16.58 -4.74
N TRP A 128 11.05 15.44 -5.18
CA TRP A 128 9.70 15.34 -5.74
C TRP A 128 8.59 15.03 -4.73
N LEU A 129 8.91 14.77 -3.46
CA LEU A 129 7.91 14.61 -2.39
C LEU A 129 7.12 15.91 -2.12
N ASP A 130 7.70 17.08 -2.42
CA ASP A 130 7.05 18.38 -2.29
C ASP A 130 6.52 18.94 -3.63
N SER A 131 6.38 18.08 -4.65
CA SER A 131 5.86 18.47 -5.96
C SER A 131 4.44 19.06 -5.87
N ARG A 132 4.16 20.14 -6.62
CA ARG A 132 2.81 20.69 -6.77
C ARG A 132 1.87 19.76 -7.53
N ASP A 133 2.41 18.93 -8.43
CA ASP A 133 1.64 17.90 -9.12
C ASP A 133 1.43 16.70 -8.18
N SER A 134 0.18 16.47 -7.78
CA SER A 134 -0.21 15.41 -6.85
C SER A 134 0.17 14.00 -7.34
N TYR A 135 0.09 13.74 -8.65
CA TYR A 135 0.47 12.44 -9.21
C TYR A 135 1.97 12.20 -9.14
N VAL A 136 2.77 13.25 -9.40
CA VAL A 136 4.24 13.18 -9.28
C VAL A 136 4.62 12.98 -7.82
N ARG A 137 4.03 13.77 -6.90
CA ARG A 137 4.27 13.67 -5.46
C ARG A 137 3.97 12.26 -4.93
N LEU A 138 2.81 11.68 -5.28
CA LEU A 138 2.46 10.32 -4.89
C LEU A 138 3.39 9.27 -5.50
N THR A 139 3.81 9.47 -6.76
CA THR A 139 4.77 8.57 -7.40
C THR A 139 6.11 8.58 -6.67
N ALA A 140 6.58 9.76 -6.23
CA ALA A 140 7.78 9.89 -5.42
C ALA A 140 7.61 9.21 -4.04
N ALA A 141 6.45 9.39 -3.38
CA ALA A 141 6.15 8.71 -2.11
C ALA A 141 6.18 7.18 -2.25
N HIS A 142 5.56 6.62 -3.29
CA HIS A 142 5.62 5.19 -3.58
C HIS A 142 7.05 4.71 -3.91
N ALA A 143 7.83 5.50 -4.64
CA ALA A 143 9.22 5.18 -4.94
C ALA A 143 10.09 5.15 -3.67
N MET A 144 9.86 6.11 -2.75
CA MET A 144 10.56 6.18 -1.47
C MET A 144 10.25 4.98 -0.57
N VAL A 145 8.98 4.57 -0.51
CA VAL A 145 8.56 3.37 0.25
C VAL A 145 9.16 2.10 -0.34
N ARG A 146 9.12 1.95 -1.67
CA ARG A 146 9.72 0.81 -2.38
C ARG A 146 11.19 0.65 -2.06
N ARG A 147 11.91 1.77 -2.01
CA ARG A 147 13.32 1.84 -1.63
C ARG A 147 13.56 1.53 -0.14
N ARG A 148 12.49 1.44 0.67
CA ARG A 148 12.56 1.28 2.13
C ARG A 148 13.40 2.35 2.82
N SER A 149 13.37 3.58 2.31
CA SER A 149 14.10 4.72 2.90
C SER A 149 13.40 5.22 4.17
N HIS A 150 13.69 4.56 5.28
CA HIS A 150 13.05 4.83 6.58
C HIS A 150 13.31 6.24 7.11
N GLY A 151 14.40 6.90 6.67
CA GLY A 151 14.72 8.28 7.05
C GLY A 151 13.71 9.30 6.53
N HIS A 152 12.99 9.00 5.44
CA HIS A 152 12.03 9.89 4.78
C HIS A 152 10.57 9.51 5.06
N LEU A 153 10.31 8.68 6.08
CA LEU A 153 8.96 8.22 6.39
C LEU A 153 8.01 9.40 6.66
N ASN A 154 8.42 10.39 7.44
CA ASN A 154 7.58 11.56 7.72
C ASN A 154 7.32 12.41 6.48
N ASP A 155 8.27 12.51 5.56
CA ASP A 155 8.11 13.23 4.29
C ASP A 155 7.10 12.50 3.40
N VAL A 156 7.13 11.17 3.38
CA VAL A 156 6.14 10.33 2.68
C VAL A 156 4.74 10.54 3.25
N VAL A 157 4.59 10.54 4.58
CA VAL A 157 3.31 10.80 5.27
C VAL A 157 2.79 12.18 4.88
N ARG A 158 3.62 13.22 4.99
CA ARG A 158 3.28 14.58 4.60
C ARG A 158 2.85 14.67 3.13
N ALA A 159 3.63 14.10 2.22
CA ALA A 159 3.35 14.09 0.79
C ALA A 159 2.01 13.40 0.45
N PHE A 160 1.69 12.31 1.14
CA PHE A 160 0.44 11.61 0.96
C PHE A 160 -0.75 12.42 1.50
N LEU A 161 -0.66 12.94 2.73
CA LEU A 161 -1.75 13.68 3.39
C LEU A 161 -2.04 15.02 2.69
N GLN A 162 -1.04 15.68 2.10
CA GLN A 162 -1.26 16.84 1.24
C GLN A 162 -2.13 16.53 0.00
N THR A 163 -2.21 15.27 -0.41
CA THR A 163 -3.01 14.84 -1.56
C THR A 163 -4.35 14.25 -1.13
N PHE A 164 -4.34 13.47 -0.06
CA PHE A 164 -5.49 12.75 0.49
C PHE A 164 -5.60 12.92 2.01
N PRO A 165 -6.07 14.08 2.50
CA PRO A 165 -6.03 14.43 3.92
C PRO A 165 -6.76 13.46 4.85
N SER A 166 -7.77 12.75 4.35
CA SER A 166 -8.63 11.86 5.16
C SER A 166 -8.43 10.38 4.86
N ASN A 167 -7.53 10.02 3.92
CA ASN A 167 -7.39 8.63 3.47
C ASN A 167 -6.36 7.86 4.30
N HIS A 168 -6.70 7.56 5.55
CA HIS A 168 -5.84 6.76 6.43
C HIS A 168 -5.60 5.33 5.91
N GLN A 169 -6.59 4.72 5.22
CA GLN A 169 -6.44 3.36 4.68
C GLN A 169 -5.38 3.31 3.57
N GLY A 170 -5.44 4.24 2.62
CA GLY A 170 -4.44 4.35 1.56
C GLY A 170 -3.05 4.65 2.10
N LEU A 171 -2.94 5.53 3.10
CA LEU A 171 -1.68 5.81 3.77
C LEU A 171 -1.16 4.58 4.53
N GLY A 172 -2.03 3.86 5.26
CA GLY A 172 -1.66 2.64 5.97
C GLY A 172 -1.12 1.56 5.04
N ALA A 173 -1.79 1.33 3.90
CA ALA A 173 -1.32 0.40 2.87
C ALA A 173 0.04 0.84 2.28
N LEU A 174 0.24 2.14 2.05
CA LEU A 174 1.52 2.67 1.59
C LEU A 174 2.63 2.43 2.63
N LEU A 175 2.39 2.74 3.90
CA LEU A 175 3.36 2.56 4.98
C LEU A 175 3.72 1.09 5.21
N ALA A 176 2.76 0.17 5.04
CA ALA A 176 3.02 -1.27 5.10
C ALA A 176 4.05 -1.73 4.04
N GLY A 177 4.20 -1.00 2.94
CA GLY A 177 5.23 -1.23 1.92
C GLY A 177 6.67 -1.12 2.43
N TYR A 178 6.92 -0.49 3.57
CA TYR A 178 8.24 -0.52 4.23
C TYR A 178 8.64 -1.90 4.76
N GLY A 179 7.67 -2.82 4.87
CA GLY A 179 7.89 -4.15 5.39
C GLY A 179 8.20 -4.18 6.90
N ARG A 180 8.47 -5.36 7.44
CA ARG A 180 8.69 -5.56 8.89
C ARG A 180 9.84 -4.73 9.45
N TYR A 181 10.86 -4.44 8.68
CA TYR A 181 11.98 -3.58 9.10
C TYR A 181 11.55 -2.10 9.31
N GLY A 182 10.43 -1.68 8.74
CA GLY A 182 9.84 -0.36 8.96
C GLY A 182 9.10 -0.21 10.28
N THR A 183 8.73 -1.32 10.94
CA THR A 183 7.94 -1.31 12.19
C THR A 183 8.44 -0.32 13.24
N PRO A 184 9.73 -0.29 13.65
CA PRO A 184 10.18 0.65 14.70
C PRO A 184 10.04 2.12 14.29
N ARG A 185 10.15 2.42 13.00
CA ARG A 185 10.01 3.79 12.49
C ARG A 185 8.55 4.21 12.40
N ILE A 186 7.65 3.30 12.03
CA ILE A 186 6.20 3.52 12.05
C ILE A 186 5.74 3.75 13.49
N GLU A 187 6.18 2.95 14.45
CA GLU A 187 5.89 3.17 15.88
C GLU A 187 6.42 4.53 16.39
N ALA A 188 7.64 4.90 15.99
CA ALA A 188 8.19 6.20 16.34
C ALA A 188 7.41 7.38 15.72
N MET A 189 6.89 7.19 14.52
CA MET A 189 6.01 8.15 13.86
C MET A 189 4.69 8.29 14.63
N ILE A 190 4.03 7.18 14.99
CA ILE A 190 2.78 7.17 15.76
C ILE A 190 2.95 7.94 17.08
N ARG A 191 4.05 7.71 17.82
CA ARG A 191 4.31 8.40 19.12
C ARG A 191 4.50 9.91 18.96
N ARG A 192 4.87 10.40 17.80
CA ARG A 192 5.17 11.84 17.56
C ARG A 192 4.06 12.54 16.76
N ALA A 193 3.13 11.77 16.20
CA ALA A 193 2.07 12.34 15.37
C ALA A 193 0.97 12.93 16.25
N ASP A 194 0.54 14.16 15.91
CA ASP A 194 -0.63 14.79 16.49
C ASP A 194 -1.88 14.58 15.61
N ASP A 195 -1.69 14.25 14.32
CA ASP A 195 -2.78 14.03 13.37
C ASP A 195 -3.38 12.62 13.53
N PRO A 196 -4.67 12.50 13.90
CA PRO A 196 -5.35 11.21 14.04
C PRO A 196 -5.34 10.36 12.77
N VAL A 197 -5.30 10.99 11.59
CA VAL A 197 -5.23 10.28 10.30
C VAL A 197 -3.89 9.57 10.16
N ALA A 198 -2.79 10.24 10.50
CA ALA A 198 -1.45 9.65 10.48
C ALA A 198 -1.31 8.53 11.52
N ILE A 199 -1.82 8.73 12.74
CA ILE A 199 -1.82 7.71 13.80
C ILE A 199 -2.60 6.47 13.34
N THR A 200 -3.84 6.66 12.87
CA THR A 200 -4.69 5.56 12.38
C THR A 200 -4.02 4.78 11.25
N ALA A 201 -3.43 5.50 10.27
CA ALA A 201 -2.71 4.88 9.17
C ALA A 201 -1.49 4.06 9.63
N GLY A 202 -0.74 4.59 10.59
CA GLY A 202 0.38 3.87 11.20
C GLY A 202 -0.05 2.59 11.90
N LEU A 203 -1.12 2.64 12.71
CA LEU A 203 -1.70 1.46 13.38
C LEU A 203 -2.18 0.42 12.37
N GLN A 204 -2.85 0.84 11.30
CA GLN A 204 -3.28 -0.04 10.22
C GLN A 204 -2.10 -0.67 9.47
N ALA A 205 -1.04 0.10 9.22
CA ALA A 205 0.18 -0.43 8.62
C ALA A 205 0.81 -1.51 9.51
N LEU A 206 0.87 -1.30 10.83
CA LEU A 206 1.36 -2.30 11.77
C LEU A 206 0.46 -3.55 11.78
N ALA A 207 -0.85 -3.40 11.74
CA ALA A 207 -1.77 -4.53 11.63
C ALA A 207 -1.52 -5.37 10.36
N LEU A 208 -1.25 -4.73 9.21
CA LEU A 208 -0.89 -5.41 7.97
C LEU A 208 0.48 -6.09 8.03
N LEU A 209 1.44 -5.51 8.75
CA LEU A 209 2.79 -6.05 8.90
C LEU A 209 2.86 -7.20 9.90
N MET A 210 1.84 -7.36 10.75
CA MET A 210 1.71 -8.41 11.76
C MET A 210 3.00 -8.56 12.61
N PRO A 211 3.47 -7.50 13.29
CA PRO A 211 4.63 -7.62 14.16
C PRO A 211 4.30 -8.52 15.36
N PRO A 212 5.24 -9.38 15.80
CA PRO A 212 4.99 -10.27 16.93
C PRO A 212 4.79 -9.53 18.26
N ARG A 213 5.30 -8.30 18.35
CA ARG A 213 5.17 -7.40 19.50
C ARG A 213 5.17 -5.96 19.03
N THR A 214 4.57 -5.08 19.83
CA THR A 214 4.64 -3.61 19.66
C THR A 214 5.15 -2.95 20.94
N THR A 215 5.83 -1.81 20.77
CA THR A 215 6.28 -0.95 21.87
C THR A 215 5.30 0.20 22.14
N LEU A 216 4.16 0.22 21.45
CA LEU A 216 3.10 1.22 21.63
C LEU A 216 2.26 0.89 22.87
N ASP A 217 1.84 1.92 23.58
CA ASP A 217 0.81 1.81 24.60
C ASP A 217 -0.57 1.74 23.93
N LEU A 218 -1.01 0.52 23.63
CA LEU A 218 -2.30 0.29 22.95
C LEU A 218 -3.49 0.63 23.86
N ALA A 219 -3.34 0.60 25.19
CA ALA A 219 -4.41 1.00 26.10
C ALA A 219 -4.64 2.52 26.03
N ALA A 220 -3.57 3.31 26.05
CA ALA A 220 -3.67 4.75 25.86
C ALA A 220 -4.25 5.12 24.50
N LEU A 221 -3.86 4.42 23.44
CA LEU A 221 -4.39 4.64 22.09
C LEU A 221 -5.86 4.21 21.95
N ALA A 222 -6.30 3.16 22.66
CA ALA A 222 -7.70 2.74 22.74
C ALA A 222 -8.58 3.71 23.55
N ALA A 223 -7.99 4.63 24.30
CA ALA A 223 -8.67 5.74 24.99
C ALA A 223 -8.55 7.09 24.25
N HIS A 224 -8.02 7.11 23.04
CA HIS A 224 -7.81 8.32 22.24
C HIS A 224 -9.13 9.05 21.92
N ALA A 225 -9.09 10.39 21.79
CA ALA A 225 -10.27 11.21 21.48
C ALA A 225 -10.93 10.82 20.14
N ASP A 226 -10.12 10.54 19.10
CA ASP A 226 -10.62 10.15 17.77
C ASP A 226 -11.02 8.66 17.73
N PRO A 227 -12.27 8.32 17.37
CA PRO A 227 -12.75 6.94 17.35
C PRO A 227 -12.00 6.05 16.33
N ARG A 228 -11.45 6.62 15.25
CA ARG A 228 -10.67 5.86 14.27
C ARG A 228 -9.36 5.34 14.87
N VAL A 229 -8.72 6.15 15.70
CA VAL A 229 -7.51 5.75 16.43
C VAL A 229 -7.85 4.64 17.43
N ARG A 230 -8.94 4.81 18.23
CA ARG A 230 -9.39 3.78 19.18
C ARG A 230 -9.65 2.44 18.47
N ALA A 231 -10.43 2.47 17.38
CA ALA A 231 -10.75 1.26 16.60
C ALA A 231 -9.51 0.57 16.04
N ALA A 232 -8.54 1.33 15.52
CA ALA A 232 -7.31 0.80 14.96
C ALA A 232 -6.37 0.24 16.03
N ALA A 233 -6.30 0.86 17.20
CA ALA A 233 -5.51 0.36 18.34
C ALA A 233 -6.06 -0.97 18.87
N ILE A 234 -7.40 -1.09 18.98
CA ILE A 234 -8.09 -2.31 19.36
C ILE A 234 -7.80 -3.43 18.35
N ALA A 235 -7.92 -3.16 17.06
CA ALA A 235 -7.61 -4.13 16.01
C ALA A 235 -6.15 -4.61 16.07
N LEU A 236 -5.20 -3.69 16.32
CA LEU A 236 -3.79 -4.05 16.43
C LEU A 236 -3.50 -4.93 17.67
N SER A 237 -4.26 -4.80 18.74
CA SER A 237 -4.08 -5.60 19.96
C SER A 237 -4.28 -7.10 19.72
N CYS A 238 -5.15 -7.47 18.78
CA CYS A 238 -5.34 -8.87 18.39
C CYS A 238 -4.07 -9.47 17.75
N VAL A 239 -3.40 -8.68 16.92
CA VAL A 239 -2.23 -9.14 16.14
C VAL A 239 -0.98 -9.29 17.00
N THR A 240 -0.83 -8.41 18.00
CA THR A 240 0.43 -8.26 18.74
C THR A 240 0.43 -8.89 20.14
N GLN A 241 -0.73 -9.22 20.67
CA GLN A 241 -0.88 -9.63 22.08
C GLN A 241 -1.98 -10.69 22.24
N HIS A 242 -1.78 -11.90 21.66
CA HIS A 242 -2.75 -13.01 21.85
C HIS A 242 -3.06 -13.29 23.34
N ASP A 243 -2.06 -13.12 24.22
CA ASP A 243 -2.16 -13.27 25.68
C ASP A 243 -2.16 -11.93 26.43
N GLY A 244 -2.30 -10.81 25.72
CA GLY A 244 -2.23 -9.46 26.28
C GLY A 244 -3.48 -9.05 27.06
N PRO A 245 -3.45 -7.86 27.70
CA PRO A 245 -4.57 -7.36 28.49
C PRO A 245 -5.83 -7.25 27.63
N ALA A 246 -6.94 -7.85 28.11
CA ALA A 246 -8.25 -7.79 27.48
C ALA A 246 -8.87 -6.37 27.53
N GLU A 247 -8.28 -5.48 28.34
CA GLU A 247 -8.83 -4.17 28.67
C GLU A 247 -9.16 -3.28 27.45
N PRO A 248 -8.28 -3.10 26.41
CA PRO A 248 -8.63 -2.29 25.25
C PRO A 248 -9.87 -2.80 24.51
N VAL A 249 -10.00 -4.13 24.39
CA VAL A 249 -11.15 -4.76 23.72
C VAL A 249 -12.42 -4.61 24.58
N ALA A 250 -12.30 -4.86 25.89
CA ALA A 250 -13.44 -4.76 26.81
C ALA A 250 -14.00 -3.32 26.89
N LEU A 251 -13.13 -2.32 26.86
CA LEU A 251 -13.52 -0.89 26.74
C LEU A 251 -14.18 -0.61 25.41
N GLY A 252 -13.60 -1.09 24.31
CA GLY A 252 -14.12 -0.89 22.96
C GLY A 252 -15.50 -1.52 22.73
N LEU A 253 -15.82 -2.65 23.38
CA LEU A 253 -17.17 -3.26 23.33
C LEU A 253 -18.25 -2.34 23.91
N ARG A 254 -17.88 -1.37 24.76
CA ARG A 254 -18.80 -0.41 25.39
C ARG A 254 -18.65 1.02 24.84
N ASP A 255 -17.91 1.21 23.76
CA ASP A 255 -17.63 2.52 23.20
C ASP A 255 -18.90 3.20 22.68
N ALA A 256 -18.94 4.54 22.77
CA ALA A 256 -20.03 5.33 22.21
C ALA A 256 -20.10 5.24 20.69
N ASP A 257 -18.94 5.11 20.01
CA ASP A 257 -18.86 5.05 18.55
C ASP A 257 -19.14 3.62 18.04
N VAL A 258 -20.00 3.53 17.03
CA VAL A 258 -20.41 2.26 16.42
C VAL A 258 -19.23 1.54 15.76
N GLY A 259 -18.33 2.28 15.09
CA GLY A 259 -17.16 1.72 14.41
C GLY A 259 -16.16 1.11 15.40
N VAL A 260 -16.02 1.71 16.58
CA VAL A 260 -15.18 1.16 17.66
C VAL A 260 -15.79 -0.12 18.21
N ARG A 261 -17.11 -0.16 18.49
CA ARG A 261 -17.80 -1.38 18.94
C ARG A 261 -17.68 -2.51 17.93
N ILE A 262 -17.82 -2.22 16.62
CA ILE A 262 -17.62 -3.21 15.55
C ILE A 262 -16.17 -3.74 15.57
N SER A 263 -15.17 -2.86 15.66
CA SER A 263 -13.76 -3.26 15.71
C SER A 263 -13.48 -4.14 16.93
N ALA A 264 -14.01 -3.77 18.10
CA ALA A 264 -13.85 -4.53 19.32
C ALA A 264 -14.52 -5.92 19.24
N ALA A 265 -15.75 -6.01 18.69
CA ALA A 265 -16.44 -7.29 18.52
C ALA A 265 -15.71 -8.20 17.51
N LYS A 266 -15.15 -7.65 16.42
CA LYS A 266 -14.29 -8.40 15.49
C LYS A 266 -13.05 -8.95 16.19
N THR A 267 -12.36 -8.09 16.93
CA THR A 267 -11.16 -8.47 17.70
C THR A 267 -11.50 -9.54 18.76
N ALA A 268 -12.62 -9.40 19.47
CA ALA A 268 -13.10 -10.41 20.42
C ALA A 268 -13.40 -11.78 19.74
N CYS A 269 -13.94 -11.75 18.52
CA CYS A 269 -14.18 -12.95 17.71
C CYS A 269 -12.85 -13.67 17.38
N GLU A 270 -11.83 -12.94 17.00
CA GLU A 270 -10.51 -13.51 16.68
C GLU A 270 -9.77 -14.04 17.91
N LEU A 271 -9.88 -13.35 19.05
CA LEU A 271 -9.25 -13.76 20.31
C LEU A 271 -9.95 -14.97 20.96
N ARG A 272 -11.23 -15.22 20.68
CA ARG A 272 -12.03 -16.35 21.18
C ARG A 272 -12.04 -16.50 22.71
N ARG A 273 -11.94 -15.39 23.43
CA ARG A 273 -11.84 -15.38 24.90
C ARG A 273 -13.21 -15.29 25.56
N ALA A 274 -13.45 -16.17 26.53
CA ALA A 274 -14.75 -16.24 27.25
C ALA A 274 -14.97 -15.05 28.21
N ASP A 275 -13.93 -14.34 28.62
CA ASP A 275 -14.05 -13.15 29.49
C ASP A 275 -14.77 -11.96 28.81
N PHE A 276 -14.88 -11.96 27.47
CA PHE A 276 -15.68 -10.98 26.75
C PHE A 276 -17.18 -11.30 26.70
N LEU A 277 -17.62 -12.53 27.04
CA LEU A 277 -19.02 -12.95 26.92
C LEU A 277 -20.04 -11.99 27.55
N PRO A 278 -19.84 -11.45 28.78
CA PRO A 278 -20.81 -10.53 29.36
C PRO A 278 -21.04 -9.28 28.50
N ALA A 279 -19.96 -8.65 28.01
CA ALA A 279 -20.07 -7.46 27.18
C ALA A 279 -20.63 -7.79 25.78
N LEU A 280 -20.27 -8.94 25.21
CA LEU A 280 -20.82 -9.42 23.92
C LEU A 280 -22.32 -9.72 24.01
N HIS A 281 -22.80 -10.24 25.14
CA HIS A 281 -24.24 -10.43 25.38
C HIS A 281 -25.02 -9.10 25.35
N ASP A 282 -24.43 -8.03 25.92
CA ASP A 282 -25.05 -6.71 25.84
C ASP A 282 -25.14 -6.24 24.39
N LEU A 283 -24.08 -6.47 23.60
CA LEU A 283 -24.01 -6.09 22.19
C LEU A 283 -24.94 -6.89 21.26
N THR A 284 -25.46 -8.02 21.68
CA THR A 284 -26.50 -8.73 20.89
C THR A 284 -27.78 -7.92 20.75
N ARG A 285 -27.97 -6.88 21.57
CA ARG A 285 -29.11 -5.96 21.55
C ARG A 285 -28.75 -4.56 21.05
N ASP A 286 -27.55 -4.39 20.46
CA ASP A 286 -27.11 -3.10 19.95
C ASP A 286 -28.05 -2.56 18.85
N PRO A 287 -28.33 -1.27 18.80
CA PRO A 287 -29.15 -0.67 17.73
C PRO A 287 -28.56 -0.90 16.32
N SER A 288 -27.24 -0.99 16.20
CA SER A 288 -26.57 -1.24 14.93
C SER A 288 -26.61 -2.73 14.57
N LEU A 289 -27.13 -3.04 13.37
CA LEU A 289 -27.14 -4.39 12.80
C LEU A 289 -25.72 -4.99 12.73
N TRP A 290 -24.73 -4.21 12.31
CA TRP A 290 -23.36 -4.67 12.18
C TRP A 290 -22.68 -4.98 13.51
N VAL A 291 -23.03 -4.24 14.58
CA VAL A 291 -22.54 -4.56 15.93
C VAL A 291 -23.14 -5.87 16.40
N ARG A 292 -24.48 -6.09 16.24
CA ARG A 292 -25.13 -7.36 16.58
C ARG A 292 -24.54 -8.53 15.81
N TYR A 293 -24.33 -8.38 14.50
CA TYR A 293 -23.74 -9.42 13.65
C TYR A 293 -22.36 -9.86 14.18
N TRP A 294 -21.47 -8.91 14.47
CA TRP A 294 -20.13 -9.24 14.98
C TRP A 294 -20.17 -9.74 16.41
N ALA A 295 -21.12 -9.29 17.24
CA ALA A 295 -21.34 -9.82 18.57
C ALA A 295 -21.75 -11.29 18.52
N TYR A 296 -22.71 -11.68 17.66
CA TYR A 296 -23.10 -13.08 17.48
C TYR A 296 -21.92 -13.93 17.01
N ARG A 297 -21.15 -13.48 16.04
CA ARG A 297 -19.94 -14.18 15.60
C ARG A 297 -18.92 -14.36 16.71
N ALA A 298 -18.69 -13.33 17.50
CA ALA A 298 -17.75 -13.38 18.62
C ALA A 298 -18.24 -14.32 19.73
N VAL A 299 -19.53 -14.28 20.05
CA VAL A 299 -20.15 -15.22 21.00
C VAL A 299 -19.99 -16.66 20.52
N GLY A 300 -20.33 -16.96 19.27
CA GLY A 300 -20.17 -18.31 18.70
C GLY A 300 -18.72 -18.79 18.71
N ALA A 301 -17.75 -17.89 18.44
CA ALA A 301 -16.33 -18.20 18.40
C ALA A 301 -15.74 -18.58 19.78
N THR A 302 -16.36 -18.21 20.90
CA THR A 302 -15.89 -18.60 22.24
C THR A 302 -16.14 -20.06 22.58
N GLY A 303 -16.95 -20.78 21.77
CA GLY A 303 -17.31 -22.18 22.01
C GLY A 303 -18.20 -22.39 23.25
N GLY A 304 -18.44 -23.65 23.62
CA GLY A 304 -19.12 -24.06 24.86
C GLY A 304 -20.41 -23.28 25.19
N THR A 305 -20.35 -22.44 26.23
CA THR A 305 -21.51 -21.63 26.68
C THR A 305 -21.93 -20.58 25.67
N GLY A 306 -20.98 -20.03 24.87
CA GLY A 306 -21.28 -19.06 23.84
C GLY A 306 -22.10 -19.67 22.70
N THR A 307 -21.73 -20.86 22.22
CA THR A 307 -22.48 -21.58 21.19
C THR A 307 -23.89 -21.92 21.65
N GLN A 308 -24.05 -22.38 22.91
CA GLN A 308 -25.36 -22.66 23.48
C GLN A 308 -26.24 -21.41 23.58
N PHE A 309 -25.66 -20.29 23.98
CA PHE A 309 -26.35 -19.00 24.03
C PHE A 309 -26.78 -18.54 22.64
N LEU A 310 -25.90 -18.64 21.64
CA LEU A 310 -26.21 -18.28 20.26
C LEU A 310 -27.33 -19.16 19.69
N ALA A 311 -27.32 -20.48 19.98
CA ALA A 311 -28.39 -21.41 19.59
C ALA A 311 -29.74 -21.10 20.27
N THR A 312 -29.72 -20.48 21.46
CA THR A 312 -30.95 -20.02 22.11
C THR A 312 -31.47 -18.75 21.41
N LEU A 313 -30.61 -17.81 21.07
CA LEU A 313 -30.99 -16.58 20.38
C LEU A 313 -31.48 -16.82 18.96
N SER A 314 -30.96 -17.80 18.25
CA SER A 314 -31.36 -18.13 16.87
C SER A 314 -32.83 -18.53 16.73
N ARG A 315 -33.48 -18.89 17.84
CA ARG A 315 -34.94 -19.20 17.87
C ARG A 315 -35.80 -17.95 17.77
N THR A 316 -35.29 -16.79 18.12
CA THR A 316 -36.02 -15.52 18.19
C THR A 316 -35.46 -14.43 17.33
N ASP A 317 -34.17 -14.50 16.95
CA ASP A 317 -33.49 -13.51 16.11
C ASP A 317 -32.97 -14.20 14.82
N PRO A 318 -33.52 -13.84 13.65
CA PRO A 318 -33.09 -14.38 12.36
C PRO A 318 -31.60 -14.13 12.07
N LEU A 319 -31.04 -12.98 12.49
CA LEU A 319 -29.63 -12.68 12.30
C LEU A 319 -28.72 -13.68 13.04
N ALA A 320 -29.09 -14.09 14.24
CA ALA A 320 -28.35 -15.10 14.98
C ALA A 320 -28.41 -16.47 14.27
N ALA A 321 -29.55 -16.81 13.66
CA ALA A 321 -29.71 -18.02 12.86
C ALA A 321 -28.80 -17.98 11.60
N ASP A 322 -28.78 -16.85 10.90
CA ASP A 322 -27.92 -16.66 9.71
C ASP A 322 -26.44 -16.81 10.07
N VAL A 323 -25.99 -16.25 11.19
CA VAL A 323 -24.60 -16.38 11.66
C VAL A 323 -24.23 -17.83 11.97
N ILE A 324 -25.14 -18.64 12.53
CA ILE A 324 -24.89 -20.06 12.73
C ILE A 324 -24.70 -20.78 11.40
N LEU A 325 -25.59 -20.53 10.43
CA LEU A 325 -25.50 -21.14 9.09
C LEU A 325 -24.21 -20.78 8.38
N GLU A 326 -23.76 -19.51 8.48
CA GLU A 326 -22.48 -19.06 7.92
C GLU A 326 -21.29 -19.80 8.54
N THR A 327 -21.27 -19.97 9.86
CA THR A 327 -20.20 -20.66 10.56
C THR A 327 -20.14 -22.16 10.28
N GLU A 328 -21.30 -22.82 10.12
CA GLU A 328 -21.40 -24.25 9.78
C GLU A 328 -21.02 -24.51 8.30
N SER A 329 -21.32 -23.59 7.40
CA SER A 329 -21.02 -23.73 5.96
C SER A 329 -19.56 -23.49 5.59
N GLY A 330 -18.73 -23.07 6.54
CA GLY A 330 -17.29 -22.82 6.30
C GLY A 330 -16.98 -21.63 5.39
N TYR A 331 -17.95 -20.75 5.16
CA TYR A 331 -17.74 -19.46 4.48
C TYR A 331 -17.09 -18.44 5.44
N VAL A 332 -15.88 -18.76 5.93
CA VAL A 332 -15.07 -17.84 6.76
C VAL A 332 -13.62 -17.88 6.28
#